data_081eae65aacb25030594b1b62a121b3e
#
_entry.id   081eae65aacb25030594b1b62a121b3e
#
_cell.length_a   1.000
_cell.length_b   1.000
_cell.length_c   1.000
_cell.angle_alpha   90.00
_cell.angle_beta   90.00
_cell.angle_gamma   90.00
#
_symmetry.space_group_name_H-M   'P 1'
#
loop_
_entity.id
_entity.type
_entity.pdbx_description
1 polymer ?
#
loop_
_entity_poly.entity_id
_entity_poly.type
_entity_poly.pdbx_seq_one_letter_code
_entity_poly.pdbx_strand_id
1 'polypeptide(L)'
;MDSSQVVIFLLVLVIVMVFRFRKIISGGPVNKNRIIISTVSYFGISMLAVFSSFQVGVSTWYVFAYAGMLVCATYVSHRFVGKKIIIWKADDGKIHAKGGNIPYVIWLAGLVSRFILGYAFIGPDYFMTAYGTQKTLGVFAVHITLVVDLIMMLGVGALAGRNIQLISKLRNFKTEPSI
;
A
#
# COMPACT_ATOMS: atom_id res chain seq x y z
N MET A 1 18.47 16.79 5.08
CA MET A 1 17.36 16.75 6.09
C MET A 1 18.00 16.37 7.41
N ASP A 2 17.74 17.13 8.45
CA ASP A 2 18.21 16.75 9.80
C ASP A 2 17.46 15.51 10.27
N SER A 3 18.13 14.69 11.11
CA SER A 3 17.54 13.46 11.68
C SER A 3 16.19 13.72 12.34
N SER A 4 16.00 14.90 12.94
CA SER A 4 14.74 15.35 13.53
C SER A 4 13.62 15.52 12.49
N GLN A 5 13.91 16.01 11.31
CA GLN A 5 12.92 16.19 10.22
C GLN A 5 12.43 14.84 9.68
N VAL A 6 13.33 13.85 9.59
CA VAL A 6 12.97 12.48 9.17
C VAL A 6 12.04 11.84 10.20
N VAL A 7 12.36 11.97 11.49
CA VAL A 7 11.53 11.44 12.59
C VAL A 7 10.14 12.11 12.59
N ILE A 8 10.08 13.43 12.42
CA ILE A 8 8.81 14.16 12.36
C ILE A 8 7.99 13.69 11.15
N PHE A 9 8.63 13.55 9.96
CA PHE A 9 7.94 13.05 8.77
C PHE A 9 7.37 11.65 8.97
N LEU A 10 8.14 10.73 9.55
CA LEU A 10 7.68 9.37 9.88
C LEU A 10 6.54 9.39 10.89
N LEU A 11 6.62 10.20 11.93
CA LEU A 11 5.55 10.37 12.92
C LEU A 11 4.25 10.87 12.26
N VAL A 12 4.33 11.90 11.45
CA VAL A 12 3.17 12.44 10.71
C VAL A 12 2.58 11.38 9.78
N LEU A 13 3.43 10.64 9.05
CA LEU A 13 3.00 9.55 8.18
C LEU A 13 2.24 8.48 8.96
N VAL A 14 2.79 8.03 10.09
CA VAL A 14 2.16 7.01 10.96
C VAL A 14 0.83 7.53 11.51
N ILE A 15 0.78 8.75 11.99
CA ILE A 15 -0.46 9.36 12.51
C ILE A 15 -1.54 9.41 11.43
N VAL A 16 -1.23 9.92 10.25
CA VAL A 16 -2.18 9.98 9.12
C VAL A 16 -2.66 8.59 8.74
N MET A 17 -1.78 7.60 8.78
CA MET A 17 -2.12 6.21 8.46
C MET A 17 -3.00 5.56 9.52
N VAL A 18 -2.75 5.82 10.81
CA VAL A 18 -3.61 5.34 11.91
C VAL A 18 -5.02 5.92 11.81
N PHE A 19 -5.15 7.23 11.50
CA PHE A 19 -6.46 7.84 11.27
C PHE A 19 -7.19 7.24 10.06
N ARG A 20 -6.48 6.99 8.96
CA ARG A 20 -7.04 6.30 7.80
C ARG A 20 -7.48 4.88 8.13
N PHE A 21 -6.68 4.16 8.88
CA PHE A 21 -6.97 2.79 9.29
C PHE A 21 -8.22 2.72 10.19
N ARG A 22 -8.32 3.59 11.19
CA ARG A 22 -9.54 3.70 12.01
C ARG A 22 -10.78 3.92 11.15
N LYS A 23 -10.71 4.82 10.17
CA LYS A 23 -11.83 5.09 9.26
C LYS A 23 -12.23 3.89 8.39
N ILE A 24 -11.26 3.06 8.00
CA ILE A 24 -11.52 1.83 7.23
C ILE A 24 -12.18 0.76 8.12
N ILE A 25 -11.79 0.67 9.39
CA ILE A 25 -12.35 -0.30 10.34
C ILE A 25 -13.76 0.07 10.75
N SER A 26 -14.00 1.33 11.08
CA SER A 26 -15.32 1.80 11.54
C SER A 26 -16.38 1.80 10.42
N GLY A 27 -15.94 1.69 9.17
CA GLY A 27 -16.81 1.86 8.01
C GLY A 27 -17.07 3.33 7.70
N GLY A 28 -17.00 3.70 6.44
CA GLY A 28 -17.19 5.09 6.04
C GLY A 28 -17.82 5.22 4.67
N PRO A 29 -18.25 6.44 4.30
CA PRO A 29 -18.84 6.67 3.00
C PRO A 29 -17.85 6.36 1.89
N VAL A 30 -18.30 5.65 0.89
CA VAL A 30 -17.49 5.12 -0.21
C VAL A 30 -17.85 5.83 -1.50
N ASN A 31 -16.84 6.36 -2.17
CA ASN A 31 -16.97 6.96 -3.49
C ASN A 31 -15.98 6.27 -4.44
N LYS A 32 -16.46 5.89 -5.64
CA LYS A 32 -15.66 5.22 -6.67
C LYS A 32 -14.36 5.98 -6.99
N ASN A 33 -14.45 7.29 -7.19
CA ASN A 33 -13.28 8.10 -7.54
C ASN A 33 -12.25 8.09 -6.40
N ARG A 34 -12.69 8.16 -5.15
CA ARG A 34 -11.81 8.11 -3.98
C ARG A 34 -11.10 6.77 -3.85
N ILE A 35 -11.77 5.67 -4.19
CA ILE A 35 -11.17 4.33 -4.21
C ILE A 35 -10.06 4.27 -5.26
N ILE A 36 -10.35 4.73 -6.48
CA ILE A 36 -9.38 4.74 -7.58
C ILE A 36 -8.16 5.58 -7.21
N ILE A 37 -8.36 6.84 -6.78
CA ILE A 37 -7.28 7.74 -6.39
C ILE A 37 -6.41 7.11 -5.30
N SER A 38 -7.03 6.52 -4.27
CA SER A 38 -6.25 5.89 -3.20
C SER A 38 -5.43 4.70 -3.70
N THR A 39 -6.00 3.86 -4.59
CA THR A 39 -5.28 2.71 -5.17
C THR A 39 -4.09 3.17 -6.00
N VAL A 40 -4.27 4.18 -6.84
CA VAL A 40 -3.19 4.77 -7.65
C VAL A 40 -2.11 5.38 -6.77
N SER A 41 -2.49 6.07 -5.69
CA SER A 41 -1.54 6.65 -4.74
C SER A 41 -0.70 5.56 -4.04
N TYR A 42 -1.31 4.47 -3.56
CA TYR A 42 -0.57 3.37 -2.94
C TYR A 42 0.38 2.70 -3.94
N PHE A 43 -0.08 2.50 -5.17
CA PHE A 43 0.76 1.97 -6.24
C PHE A 43 1.95 2.89 -6.55
N GLY A 44 1.70 4.19 -6.70
CA GLY A 44 2.74 5.19 -6.97
C GLY A 44 3.81 5.24 -5.88
N ILE A 45 3.41 5.27 -4.59
CA ILE A 45 4.34 5.25 -3.45
C ILE A 45 5.19 3.97 -3.47
N SER A 46 4.57 2.83 -3.77
CA SER A 46 5.28 1.55 -3.80
C SER A 46 6.23 1.45 -5.00
N MET A 47 5.86 2.00 -6.15
CA MET A 47 6.75 2.08 -7.31
C MET A 47 7.97 2.95 -7.04
N LEU A 48 7.80 4.09 -6.37
CA LEU A 48 8.93 4.93 -5.96
C LEU A 48 9.90 4.20 -5.02
N ALA A 49 9.36 3.42 -4.07
CA ALA A 49 10.19 2.62 -3.17
C ALA A 49 10.95 1.52 -3.91
N VAL A 50 10.30 0.77 -4.81
CA VAL A 50 10.96 -0.25 -5.64
C VAL A 50 12.00 0.36 -6.56
N PHE A 51 11.72 1.51 -7.17
CA PHE A 51 12.68 2.21 -8.00
C PHE A 51 13.95 2.60 -7.22
N SER A 52 13.78 3.08 -5.97
CA SER A 52 14.91 3.38 -5.10
C SER A 52 15.77 2.14 -4.75
N SER A 53 15.17 0.94 -4.76
CA SER A 53 15.88 -0.31 -4.47
C SER A 53 16.86 -0.69 -5.58
N PHE A 54 16.51 -0.41 -6.84
CA PHE A 54 17.43 -0.63 -7.96
C PHE A 54 18.67 0.26 -7.86
N GLN A 55 18.53 1.45 -7.31
CA GLN A 55 19.68 2.37 -7.12
C GLN A 55 20.65 1.91 -6.02
N VAL A 56 20.18 1.09 -5.07
CA VAL A 56 21.03 0.57 -3.99
C VAL A 56 21.52 -0.87 -4.24
N GLY A 57 21.36 -1.40 -5.44
CA GLY A 57 21.96 -2.64 -5.88
C GLY A 57 21.02 -3.83 -6.02
N VAL A 58 19.70 -3.63 -5.86
CA VAL A 58 18.72 -4.70 -6.23
C VAL A 58 18.71 -4.84 -7.74
N SER A 59 18.88 -6.07 -8.23
CA SER A 59 18.89 -6.35 -9.68
C SER A 59 17.55 -6.01 -10.33
N THR A 60 17.60 -5.38 -11.50
CA THR A 60 16.41 -5.03 -12.30
C THR A 60 15.59 -6.25 -12.74
N TRP A 61 16.17 -7.45 -12.78
CA TRP A 61 15.45 -8.70 -13.07
C TRP A 61 14.34 -8.99 -12.07
N TYR A 62 14.42 -8.48 -10.83
CA TYR A 62 13.36 -8.64 -9.83
C TYR A 62 12.06 -7.90 -10.17
N VAL A 63 12.03 -7.05 -11.22
CA VAL A 63 10.79 -6.46 -11.76
C VAL A 63 9.76 -7.55 -12.07
N PHE A 64 10.19 -8.69 -12.61
CA PHE A 64 9.27 -9.81 -12.90
C PHE A 64 8.69 -10.42 -11.62
N ALA A 65 9.50 -10.54 -10.55
CA ALA A 65 9.03 -11.02 -9.26
C ALA A 65 8.03 -10.03 -8.63
N TYR A 66 8.29 -8.73 -8.70
CA TYR A 66 7.38 -7.69 -8.23
C TYR A 66 6.06 -7.69 -8.99
N ALA A 67 6.10 -7.79 -10.32
CA ALA A 67 4.91 -7.87 -11.16
C ALA A 67 4.11 -9.14 -10.87
N GLY A 68 4.77 -10.29 -10.76
CA GLY A 68 4.15 -11.57 -10.39
C GLY A 68 3.46 -11.49 -9.03
N MET A 69 4.13 -10.94 -8.01
CA MET A 69 3.57 -10.76 -6.67
C MET A 69 2.34 -9.84 -6.70
N LEU A 70 2.41 -8.72 -7.43
CA LEU A 70 1.30 -7.79 -7.60
C LEU A 70 0.08 -8.47 -8.22
N VAL A 71 0.26 -9.21 -9.32
CA VAL A 71 -0.83 -9.90 -10.04
C VAL A 71 -1.44 -11.00 -9.18
N CYS A 72 -0.62 -11.88 -8.59
CA CYS A 72 -1.07 -12.96 -7.71
C CYS A 72 -1.85 -12.40 -6.50
N ALA A 73 -1.31 -11.39 -5.84
CA ALA A 73 -1.96 -10.78 -4.69
C ALA A 73 -3.28 -10.10 -5.07
N THR A 74 -3.35 -9.45 -6.23
CA THR A 74 -4.58 -8.86 -6.76
C THR A 74 -5.65 -9.92 -6.97
N TYR A 75 -5.30 -11.04 -7.61
CA TYR A 75 -6.22 -12.14 -7.87
C TYR A 75 -6.72 -12.78 -6.58
N VAL A 76 -5.82 -13.15 -5.68
CA VAL A 76 -6.17 -13.78 -4.39
C VAL A 76 -7.04 -12.86 -3.56
N SER A 77 -6.68 -11.59 -3.45
CA SER A 77 -7.46 -10.62 -2.67
C SER A 77 -8.84 -10.38 -3.28
N HIS A 78 -8.95 -10.29 -4.59
CA HIS A 78 -10.24 -10.18 -5.27
C HIS A 78 -11.16 -11.38 -4.93
N ARG A 79 -10.63 -12.60 -4.92
CA ARG A 79 -11.41 -13.81 -4.65
C ARG A 79 -11.80 -14.00 -3.18
N PHE A 80 -10.91 -13.71 -2.26
CA PHE A 80 -11.05 -14.06 -0.83
C PHE A 80 -11.36 -12.86 0.06
N VAL A 81 -10.60 -11.78 -0.06
CA VAL A 81 -10.74 -10.59 0.81
C VAL A 81 -11.97 -9.79 0.41
N GLY A 82 -12.24 -9.67 -0.87
CA GLY A 82 -13.39 -8.94 -1.39
C GLY A 82 -14.74 -9.50 -0.92
N LYS A 83 -14.84 -10.81 -0.66
CA LYS A 83 -16.07 -11.44 -0.12
C LYS A 83 -16.44 -10.92 1.26
N LYS A 84 -15.45 -10.53 2.08
CA LYS A 84 -15.63 -10.03 3.46
C LYS A 84 -16.05 -8.56 3.52
N ILE A 85 -16.21 -7.88 2.39
CA ILE A 85 -16.65 -6.49 2.35
C ILE A 85 -18.17 -6.45 2.46
N ILE A 86 -18.67 -5.74 3.47
CA ILE A 86 -20.08 -5.45 3.69
C ILE A 86 -20.37 -4.05 3.21
N ILE A 87 -21.45 -3.87 2.45
CA ILE A 87 -21.92 -2.59 1.94
C ILE A 87 -23.35 -2.37 2.46
N TRP A 88 -23.63 -1.14 2.89
CA TRP A 88 -24.99 -0.74 3.32
C TRP A 88 -25.25 0.73 2.97
N LYS A 89 -26.52 1.09 2.91
CA LYS A 89 -26.94 2.48 2.80
C LYS A 89 -27.16 3.00 4.22
N ALA A 90 -26.50 4.09 4.57
CA ALA A 90 -26.66 4.74 5.87
C ALA A 90 -27.80 5.73 5.84
N ASP A 91 -28.24 6.19 7.03
CA ASP A 91 -29.35 7.14 7.19
C ASP A 91 -29.09 8.49 6.49
N ASP A 92 -27.82 8.82 6.27
CA ASP A 92 -27.42 10.00 5.49
C ASP A 92 -27.58 9.83 3.96
N GLY A 93 -28.16 8.72 3.52
CA GLY A 93 -28.36 8.36 2.11
C GLY A 93 -27.10 7.92 1.37
N LYS A 94 -25.92 7.95 2.02
CA LYS A 94 -24.66 7.55 1.41
C LYS A 94 -24.43 6.07 1.55
N ILE A 95 -23.68 5.51 0.58
CA ILE A 95 -23.26 4.12 0.62
C ILE A 95 -22.02 4.02 1.49
N HIS A 96 -22.08 3.16 2.50
CA HIS A 96 -20.96 2.86 3.40
C HIS A 96 -20.42 1.47 3.11
N ALA A 97 -19.13 1.24 3.39
CA ALA A 97 -18.50 -0.06 3.29
C ALA A 97 -17.57 -0.32 4.47
N LYS A 98 -17.54 -1.56 4.93
CA LYS A 98 -16.68 -2.06 6.02
C LYS A 98 -16.06 -3.39 5.64
N GLY A 99 -14.86 -3.66 6.16
CA GLY A 99 -14.18 -4.94 6.02
C GLY A 99 -13.06 -4.95 4.97
N GLY A 100 -12.34 -6.07 4.94
CA GLY A 100 -11.22 -6.26 4.02
C GLY A 100 -9.99 -5.40 4.36
N ASN A 101 -9.65 -5.24 5.65
CA ASN A 101 -8.59 -4.33 6.11
C ASN A 101 -7.19 -4.94 6.05
N ILE A 102 -7.08 -6.27 5.98
CA ILE A 102 -5.80 -7.00 5.98
C ILE A 102 -4.81 -6.48 4.92
N PRO A 103 -5.21 -6.26 3.65
CA PRO A 103 -4.31 -5.73 2.64
C PRO A 103 -3.66 -4.39 3.01
N TYR A 104 -4.42 -3.53 3.68
CA TYR A 104 -3.91 -2.24 4.12
C TYR A 104 -2.83 -2.39 5.20
N VAL A 105 -3.04 -3.32 6.15
CA VAL A 105 -2.05 -3.63 7.20
C VAL A 105 -0.76 -4.18 6.60
N ILE A 106 -0.87 -5.11 5.65
CA ILE A 106 0.29 -5.70 4.96
C ILE A 106 1.08 -4.61 4.22
N TRP A 107 0.41 -3.77 3.46
CA TRP A 107 1.05 -2.67 2.74
C TRP A 107 1.73 -1.68 3.69
N LEU A 108 1.05 -1.30 4.77
CA LEU A 108 1.59 -0.38 5.77
C LEU A 108 2.82 -0.98 6.48
N ALA A 109 2.75 -2.24 6.86
CA ALA A 109 3.88 -2.94 7.47
C ALA A 109 5.10 -2.97 6.52
N GLY A 110 4.88 -3.29 5.25
CA GLY A 110 5.93 -3.23 4.22
C GLY A 110 6.54 -1.83 4.08
N LEU A 111 5.71 -0.80 4.01
CA LEU A 111 6.16 0.59 3.90
C LEU A 111 6.98 1.03 5.12
N VAL A 112 6.48 0.78 6.34
CA VAL A 112 7.19 1.12 7.59
C VAL A 112 8.51 0.37 7.69
N SER A 113 8.51 -0.93 7.40
CA SER A 113 9.74 -1.74 7.37
C SER A 113 10.75 -1.19 6.37
N ARG A 114 10.28 -0.72 5.21
CA ARG A 114 11.13 -0.12 4.19
C ARG A 114 11.84 1.14 4.70
N PHE A 115 11.13 2.00 5.42
CA PHE A 115 11.72 3.20 6.02
C PHE A 115 12.72 2.86 7.13
N ILE A 116 12.38 1.92 8.02
CA ILE A 116 13.27 1.50 9.10
C ILE A 116 14.57 0.92 8.53
N LEU A 117 14.47 0.03 7.55
CA LEU A 117 15.65 -0.58 6.92
C LEU A 117 16.46 0.44 6.13
N GLY A 118 15.81 1.33 5.41
CA GLY A 118 16.48 2.41 4.71
C GLY A 118 17.30 3.28 5.66
N TYR A 119 16.72 3.66 6.79
CA TYR A 119 17.44 4.42 7.82
C TYR A 119 18.58 3.61 8.46
N ALA A 120 18.34 2.34 8.76
CA ALA A 120 19.34 1.47 9.42
C ALA A 120 20.56 1.17 8.53
N PHE A 121 20.37 0.96 7.22
CA PHE A 121 21.46 0.57 6.30
C PHE A 121 22.10 1.74 5.57
N ILE A 122 21.35 2.80 5.29
CA ILE A 122 21.84 3.95 4.49
C ILE A 122 22.08 5.17 5.39
N GLY A 123 21.35 5.24 6.52
CA GLY A 123 21.44 6.35 7.47
C GLY A 123 20.44 7.47 7.16
N PRO A 124 20.59 8.64 7.82
CA PRO A 124 19.65 9.76 7.69
C PRO A 124 19.56 10.32 6.27
N ASP A 125 20.57 10.07 5.45
CA ASP A 125 20.59 10.51 4.04
C ASP A 125 19.77 9.60 3.10
N TYR A 126 19.11 8.57 3.62
CA TYR A 126 18.34 7.61 2.83
C TYR A 126 17.40 8.29 1.82
N PHE A 127 16.71 9.34 2.25
CA PHE A 127 15.77 10.07 1.39
C PHE A 127 16.47 10.94 0.34
N MET A 128 17.71 11.38 0.61
CA MET A 128 18.48 12.20 -0.33
C MET A 128 19.31 11.33 -1.29
N THR A 129 19.78 10.18 -0.81
CA THR A 129 20.57 9.22 -1.62
C THR A 129 19.72 8.52 -2.68
N ALA A 130 18.41 8.39 -2.47
CA ALA A 130 17.49 7.86 -3.46
C ALA A 130 17.48 8.68 -4.78
N TYR A 131 18.06 9.86 -4.77
CA TYR A 131 18.06 10.77 -5.92
C TYR A 131 19.45 11.11 -6.48
N GLY A 132 20.56 10.64 -5.91
CA GLY A 132 21.84 11.16 -6.39
C GLY A 132 23.14 10.38 -6.15
N THR A 133 23.21 9.46 -5.22
CA THR A 133 24.45 8.71 -4.94
C THR A 133 24.20 7.23 -4.92
N GLN A 134 24.80 6.49 -5.86
CA GLN A 134 24.82 5.02 -5.87
C GLN A 134 25.64 4.51 -4.69
N LYS A 135 24.97 4.24 -3.57
CA LYS A 135 25.56 3.54 -2.46
C LYS A 135 25.18 2.06 -2.55
N THR A 136 26.07 1.23 -3.04
CA THR A 136 25.86 -0.21 -3.07
C THR A 136 25.76 -0.76 -1.65
N LEU A 137 24.62 -1.34 -1.32
CA LEU A 137 24.43 -2.05 -0.07
C LEU A 137 25.16 -3.39 -0.08
N GLY A 138 25.58 -3.86 1.09
CA GLY A 138 26.08 -5.25 1.22
C GLY A 138 25.00 -6.28 0.83
N VAL A 139 25.43 -7.46 0.41
CA VAL A 139 24.55 -8.54 -0.11
C VAL A 139 23.36 -8.83 0.83
N PHE A 140 23.60 -8.87 2.13
CA PHE A 140 22.56 -9.12 3.13
C PHE A 140 21.46 -8.02 3.12
N ALA A 141 21.88 -6.75 3.08
CA ALA A 141 20.95 -5.62 3.07
C ALA A 141 20.12 -5.56 1.77
N VAL A 142 20.72 -5.95 0.63
CA VAL A 142 20.02 -6.08 -0.66
C VAL A 142 18.91 -7.14 -0.57
N HIS A 143 19.19 -8.31 0.01
CA HIS A 143 18.19 -9.37 0.15
C HIS A 143 17.03 -8.98 1.07
N ILE A 144 17.32 -8.33 2.21
CA ILE A 144 16.27 -7.83 3.11
C ILE A 144 15.41 -6.77 2.41
N THR A 145 16.03 -5.84 1.70
CA THR A 145 15.33 -4.82 0.90
C THR A 145 14.40 -5.46 -0.11
N LEU A 146 14.86 -6.47 -0.85
CA LEU A 146 14.05 -7.22 -1.79
C LEU A 146 12.81 -7.86 -1.14
N VAL A 147 13.00 -8.54 0.01
CA VAL A 147 11.88 -9.18 0.73
C VAL A 147 10.84 -8.14 1.16
N VAL A 148 11.27 -7.01 1.68
CA VAL A 148 10.36 -5.93 2.12
C VAL A 148 9.61 -5.32 0.93
N ASP A 149 10.27 -5.12 -0.19
CA ASP A 149 9.63 -4.62 -1.41
C ASP A 149 8.59 -5.62 -1.94
N LEU A 150 8.87 -6.94 -1.88
CA LEU A 150 7.91 -7.98 -2.24
C LEU A 150 6.68 -7.96 -1.31
N ILE A 151 6.87 -7.78 0.01
CA ILE A 151 5.76 -7.64 0.97
C ILE A 151 4.93 -6.39 0.65
N MET A 152 5.58 -5.30 0.30
CA MET A 152 4.90 -4.06 -0.08
C MET A 152 4.10 -4.23 -1.38
N MET A 153 4.65 -4.91 -2.40
CA MET A 153 3.94 -5.24 -3.64
C MET A 153 2.77 -6.19 -3.42
N LEU A 154 2.92 -7.17 -2.52
CA LEU A 154 1.82 -8.02 -2.07
C LEU A 154 0.70 -7.19 -1.44
N GLY A 155 1.03 -6.24 -0.58
CA GLY A 155 0.07 -5.32 0.03
C GLY A 155 -0.69 -4.47 -0.99
N VAL A 156 0.01 -3.89 -1.96
CA VAL A 156 -0.59 -3.09 -3.04
C VAL A 156 -1.49 -3.94 -3.93
N GLY A 157 -1.03 -5.11 -4.37
CA GLY A 157 -1.84 -6.03 -5.16
C GLY A 157 -3.10 -6.45 -4.42
N ALA A 158 -2.97 -6.78 -3.14
CA ALA A 158 -4.10 -7.14 -2.31
C ALA A 158 -5.10 -5.97 -2.11
N LEU A 159 -4.61 -4.72 -1.98
CA LEU A 159 -5.46 -3.53 -1.96
C LEU A 159 -6.18 -3.31 -3.29
N ALA A 160 -5.49 -3.49 -4.41
CA ALA A 160 -6.08 -3.39 -5.73
C ALA A 160 -7.22 -4.42 -5.92
N GLY A 161 -6.97 -5.70 -5.60
CA GLY A 161 -7.97 -6.76 -5.69
C GLY A 161 -9.20 -6.50 -4.81
N ARG A 162 -8.99 -6.05 -3.55
CA ARG A 162 -10.06 -5.60 -2.66
C ARG A 162 -10.87 -4.45 -3.27
N ASN A 163 -10.21 -3.46 -3.82
CA ASN A 163 -10.85 -2.26 -4.34
C ASN A 163 -11.61 -2.54 -5.64
N ILE A 164 -11.12 -3.42 -6.50
CA ILE A 164 -11.86 -3.92 -7.68
C ILE A 164 -13.18 -4.57 -7.24
N GLN A 165 -13.13 -5.44 -6.24
CA GLN A 165 -14.33 -6.10 -5.73
C GLN A 165 -15.30 -5.11 -5.06
N LEU A 166 -14.78 -4.11 -4.35
CA LEU A 166 -15.60 -3.06 -3.75
C LEU A 166 -16.32 -2.24 -4.83
N ILE A 167 -15.63 -1.88 -5.91
CA ILE A 167 -16.24 -1.15 -7.05
C ILE A 167 -17.31 -2.00 -7.72
N SER A 168 -17.07 -3.30 -7.92
CA SER A 168 -18.05 -4.23 -8.49
C SER A 168 -19.30 -4.30 -7.62
N LYS A 169 -19.14 -4.47 -6.30
CA LYS A 169 -20.27 -4.49 -5.36
C LYS A 169 -21.06 -3.17 -5.36
N LEU A 170 -20.35 -2.02 -5.41
CA LEU A 170 -21.00 -0.72 -5.48
C LEU A 170 -21.83 -0.53 -6.75
N ARG A 171 -21.38 -1.10 -7.87
CA ARG A 171 -22.12 -1.08 -9.13
C ARG A 171 -23.42 -1.89 -9.00
N ASN A 172 -23.33 -3.10 -8.49
CA ASN A 172 -24.50 -3.97 -8.31
C ASN A 172 -25.50 -3.38 -7.31
N PHE A 173 -25.01 -2.80 -6.21
CA PHE A 173 -25.86 -2.17 -5.20
C PHE A 173 -26.68 -0.96 -5.73
N LYS A 174 -26.17 -0.26 -6.74
CA LYS A 174 -26.88 0.86 -7.39
C LYS A 174 -27.91 0.40 -8.41
N THR A 175 -27.78 -0.81 -8.94
CA THR A 175 -28.68 -1.37 -9.95
C THR A 175 -29.85 -2.16 -9.36
N GLU A 176 -29.81 -2.50 -8.08
CA GLU A 176 -30.97 -3.10 -7.40
C GLU A 176 -32.00 -2.00 -7.14
N PRO A 177 -33.24 -2.11 -7.70
CA PRO A 177 -34.32 -1.20 -7.38
C PRO A 177 -34.56 -1.25 -5.89
N SER A 178 -34.61 -0.11 -5.22
CA SER A 178 -35.09 0.01 -3.83
C SER A 178 -36.52 -0.53 -3.77
N ILE A 179 -36.68 -1.75 -3.26
CA ILE A 179 -37.97 -2.29 -2.86
C ILE A 179 -38.47 -1.54 -1.65
#